data_390260b45e17769f62b84b36c66dba1c
#
_entry.id   390260b45e17769f62b84b36c66dba1c
#
_cell.length_a   1.000
_cell.length_b   1.000
_cell.length_c   1.000
_cell.angle_alpha   90.00
_cell.angle_beta   90.00
_cell.angle_gamma   90.00
#
_symmetry.space_group_name_H-M   'P 1'
#
loop_
_entity.id
_entity.type
_entity.pdbx_description
1 polymer ?
#
loop_
_entity_poly.entity_id
_entity_poly.type
_entity_poly.pdbx_seq_one_letter_code
_entity_poly.pdbx_strand_id
1 'polypeptide(L)'
;MPATRLINFKEIKLNQLPWKNLVIALPLFVLWGCSQDTDIEEVTSSSLEAAQVSQSQSEGAVTPTSYTEYLQCEFGQNYSPEAFQAFLADWNQEMSQLPDRGLRAFGYMPRDWSSEAFDGIWVLRWSNIDERNSGWKDYAEAGAQDRLRAAHPDLIECAPEQGLGLFAFDTYSRRNAPDTWSQESSPYAVTMQVCAMNDDRALTDLRNFVTSSYLPYLDEVDARLEGNTYWYQVAVMDEENSIGRPSTASMPFDFVWMNYWNSAEEEATSMADWGANGSELQSQFDELTSCQEAIPYNGYYFRTASNS
;
A
#
# COMPACT_ATOMS: atom_id res chain seq x y z
N MET A 1 1.91 35.13 -31.03
CA MET A 1 2.30 35.19 -29.64
C MET A 1 1.11 35.74 -28.83
N PRO A 2 0.37 34.91 -28.10
CA PRO A 2 -0.57 35.42 -27.10
C PRO A 2 0.02 35.25 -25.69
N ALA A 3 -0.14 36.28 -24.87
CA ALA A 3 0.39 36.43 -23.56
C ALA A 3 -0.29 35.49 -22.56
N THR A 4 0.51 34.73 -21.81
CA THR A 4 0.10 33.90 -20.70
C THR A 4 -0.24 34.78 -19.50
N ARG A 5 -1.51 34.77 -19.07
CA ARG A 5 -1.97 35.41 -17.81
C ARG A 5 -1.55 34.52 -16.65
N LEU A 6 -0.66 35.02 -15.83
CA LEU A 6 -0.37 34.51 -14.50
C LEU A 6 -1.60 34.76 -13.61
N ILE A 7 -2.24 33.71 -13.15
CA ILE A 7 -3.29 33.77 -12.12
C ILE A 7 -2.60 33.69 -10.76
N ASN A 8 -2.73 34.79 -10.03
CA ASN A 8 -2.17 34.99 -8.70
C ASN A 8 -3.14 34.38 -7.66
N PHE A 9 -2.84 33.20 -7.13
CA PHE A 9 -3.57 32.61 -6.00
C PHE A 9 -2.98 33.11 -4.67
N LYS A 10 -3.39 34.28 -4.25
CA LYS A 10 -3.28 34.75 -2.86
C LYS A 10 -4.68 35.11 -2.37
N GLU A 11 -5.03 34.53 -1.21
CA GLU A 11 -6.23 34.74 -0.40
C GLU A 11 -7.38 33.73 -0.57
N ILE A 12 -7.23 32.57 0.11
CA ILE A 12 -8.37 31.90 0.71
C ILE A 12 -8.12 31.85 2.22
N LYS A 13 -8.78 32.75 2.95
CA LYS A 13 -8.82 32.71 4.42
C LYS A 13 -9.69 31.54 4.85
N LEU A 14 -9.07 30.49 5.39
CA LEU A 14 -9.78 29.46 6.14
C LEU A 14 -10.24 30.06 7.48
N ASN A 15 -11.54 30.22 7.62
CA ASN A 15 -12.19 30.57 8.86
C ASN A 15 -12.10 29.41 9.84
N GLN A 16 -11.61 29.71 11.03
CA GLN A 16 -11.44 28.85 12.18
C GLN A 16 -12.78 28.20 12.59
N LEU A 17 -12.80 26.88 12.64
CA LEU A 17 -13.80 26.11 13.37
C LEU A 17 -13.25 25.79 14.78
N PRO A 18 -14.02 26.12 15.84
CA PRO A 18 -13.54 25.93 17.19
C PRO A 18 -13.70 24.48 17.65
N TRP A 19 -12.60 23.82 17.89
CA TRP A 19 -12.54 22.54 18.62
C TRP A 19 -12.65 22.80 20.12
N LYS A 20 -13.87 22.92 20.63
CA LYS A 20 -14.14 22.79 22.06
C LYS A 20 -15.51 22.13 22.24
N ASN A 21 -15.47 21.03 23.05
CA ASN A 21 -16.60 20.33 23.66
C ASN A 21 -17.25 19.21 22.83
N LEU A 22 -16.63 18.02 22.84
CA LEU A 22 -17.38 16.79 22.77
C LEU A 22 -17.16 16.01 24.07
N VAL A 23 -18.01 16.28 25.07
CA VAL A 23 -18.16 15.48 26.26
C VAL A 23 -19.05 14.30 25.88
N ILE A 24 -18.47 13.10 25.76
CA ILE A 24 -19.24 11.86 25.59
C ILE A 24 -19.71 11.41 26.95
N ALA A 25 -21.00 11.58 27.23
CA ALA A 25 -21.67 10.99 28.37
C ALA A 25 -21.94 9.52 28.07
N LEU A 26 -21.30 8.62 28.84
CA LEU A 26 -21.65 7.20 28.88
C LEU A 26 -22.99 7.02 29.61
N PRO A 27 -23.95 6.27 29.06
CA PRO A 27 -25.06 5.78 29.85
C PRO A 27 -24.66 4.46 30.57
N LEU A 28 -24.71 4.50 31.91
CA LEU A 28 -24.74 3.33 32.77
C LEU A 28 -26.00 2.54 32.44
N PHE A 29 -25.87 1.31 31.90
CA PHE A 29 -26.94 0.33 31.93
C PHE A 29 -26.82 -0.56 33.16
N VAL A 30 -27.80 -0.40 34.03
CA VAL A 30 -28.04 -1.17 35.22
C VAL A 30 -28.49 -2.58 34.80
N LEU A 31 -27.78 -3.58 35.32
CA LEU A 31 -28.19 -4.98 35.30
C LEU A 31 -29.47 -5.20 36.13
N TRP A 32 -30.51 -5.65 35.53
CA TRP A 32 -31.58 -6.34 36.23
C TRP A 32 -31.79 -7.72 35.64
N GLY A 33 -31.49 -8.70 36.48
CA GLY A 33 -31.75 -10.08 36.17
C GLY A 33 -33.23 -10.43 36.30
N CYS A 34 -33.69 -11.33 35.46
CA CYS A 34 -34.77 -12.26 35.75
C CYS A 34 -34.50 -13.56 35.02
N SER A 35 -34.38 -14.60 35.81
CA SER A 35 -34.46 -15.99 35.39
C SER A 35 -35.88 -16.35 34.95
N GLN A 36 -36.01 -17.08 33.85
CA GLN A 36 -37.06 -18.10 33.73
C GLN A 36 -36.75 -19.13 32.64
N ASP A 37 -37.08 -20.33 32.99
CA ASP A 37 -36.98 -21.67 32.44
C ASP A 37 -37.32 -21.86 30.95
N THR A 38 -36.59 -22.83 30.41
CA THR A 38 -37.02 -23.92 29.50
C THR A 38 -37.91 -23.57 28.32
N ASP A 39 -37.33 -23.70 27.10
CA ASP A 39 -37.91 -24.61 26.10
C ASP A 39 -36.82 -24.95 25.07
N ILE A 40 -36.59 -26.26 24.93
CA ILE A 40 -35.76 -26.84 23.87
C ILE A 40 -36.61 -26.80 22.60
N GLU A 41 -36.46 -25.75 21.80
CA GLU A 41 -36.98 -25.76 20.44
C GLU A 41 -35.91 -26.17 19.45
N GLU A 42 -36.28 -27.09 18.62
CA GLU A 42 -35.66 -27.70 17.48
C GLU A 42 -34.77 -26.75 16.73
N VAL A 43 -33.43 -26.99 16.75
CA VAL A 43 -32.48 -26.34 15.88
C VAL A 43 -32.79 -26.76 14.44
N THR A 44 -33.51 -25.90 13.74
CA THR A 44 -33.91 -26.12 12.36
C THR A 44 -32.67 -26.20 11.46
N SER A 45 -32.70 -27.09 10.50
CA SER A 45 -31.68 -27.41 9.51
C SER A 45 -31.12 -26.22 8.73
N SER A 46 -31.75 -25.06 8.81
CA SER A 46 -31.28 -23.80 8.15
C SER A 46 -29.98 -23.19 8.74
N SER A 47 -29.71 -23.44 10.04
CA SER A 47 -28.49 -22.94 10.69
C SER A 47 -27.22 -23.75 10.32
N LEU A 48 -27.44 -25.05 9.98
CA LEU A 48 -26.38 -25.93 9.52
C LEU A 48 -26.00 -25.66 8.06
N GLU A 49 -26.96 -25.30 7.20
CA GLU A 49 -26.68 -24.88 5.82
C GLU A 49 -25.97 -23.55 5.77
N ALA A 50 -26.32 -22.56 6.59
CA ALA A 50 -25.63 -21.29 6.68
C ALA A 50 -24.17 -21.45 7.18
N ALA A 51 -23.92 -22.36 8.14
CA ALA A 51 -22.58 -22.69 8.61
C ALA A 51 -21.75 -23.44 7.55
N GLN A 52 -22.36 -24.31 6.76
CA GLN A 52 -21.71 -25.02 5.65
C GLN A 52 -21.41 -24.09 4.46
N VAL A 53 -22.28 -23.13 4.15
CA VAL A 53 -22.02 -22.10 3.12
C VAL A 53 -20.88 -21.18 3.56
N SER A 54 -20.80 -20.81 4.84
CA SER A 54 -19.69 -20.03 5.38
C SER A 54 -18.36 -20.81 5.38
N GLN A 55 -18.40 -22.14 5.60
CA GLN A 55 -17.20 -22.98 5.52
C GLN A 55 -16.75 -23.24 4.08
N SER A 56 -17.66 -23.37 3.12
CA SER A 56 -17.30 -23.56 1.71
C SER A 56 -16.74 -22.27 1.05
N GLN A 57 -17.02 -21.09 1.61
CA GLN A 57 -16.38 -19.84 1.18
C GLN A 57 -14.95 -19.68 1.74
N SER A 58 -14.56 -20.43 2.78
CA SER A 58 -13.20 -20.38 3.36
C SER A 58 -12.20 -21.29 2.66
N GLU A 59 -12.62 -22.25 1.85
CA GLU A 59 -11.71 -23.19 1.14
C GLU A 59 -10.95 -22.61 -0.06
N GLY A 60 -10.97 -21.29 -0.25
CA GLY A 60 -10.25 -20.61 -1.32
C GLY A 60 -9.68 -19.24 -0.94
N ALA A 61 -9.86 -18.78 0.31
CA ALA A 61 -9.34 -17.51 0.74
C ALA A 61 -7.81 -17.53 0.77
N VAL A 62 -7.19 -16.72 -0.08
CA VAL A 62 -5.74 -16.52 -0.08
C VAL A 62 -5.41 -15.53 1.03
N THR A 63 -4.59 -15.95 1.98
CA THR A 63 -4.09 -15.05 3.02
C THR A 63 -3.13 -14.04 2.40
N PRO A 64 -3.29 -12.73 2.68
CA PRO A 64 -2.31 -11.73 2.28
C PRO A 64 -0.91 -12.09 2.79
N THR A 65 0.10 -11.80 2.00
CA THR A 65 1.51 -12.01 2.40
C THR A 65 2.04 -10.87 3.25
N SER A 66 1.40 -9.71 3.17
CA SER A 66 1.70 -8.53 3.98
C SER A 66 0.54 -7.53 3.90
N TYR A 67 0.56 -6.56 4.81
CA TYR A 67 -0.30 -5.39 4.77
C TYR A 67 0.55 -4.16 4.49
N THR A 68 0.17 -3.33 3.52
CA THR A 68 1.01 -2.22 3.07
C THR A 68 0.21 -0.92 3.04
N GLU A 69 0.82 0.16 3.55
CA GLU A 69 0.26 1.51 3.51
C GLU A 69 1.14 2.40 2.65
N TYR A 70 0.49 3.22 1.83
CA TYR A 70 1.11 4.24 0.98
C TYR A 70 0.63 5.61 1.45
N LEU A 71 1.53 6.39 2.01
CA LEU A 71 1.25 7.75 2.49
C LEU A 71 1.82 8.74 1.49
N GLN A 72 0.97 9.55 0.89
CA GLN A 72 1.42 10.67 0.07
C GLN A 72 2.06 11.73 0.97
N CYS A 73 3.18 12.28 0.54
CA CYS A 73 3.96 13.24 1.30
C CYS A 73 4.31 14.46 0.47
N GLU A 74 4.28 15.64 1.09
CA GLU A 74 4.82 16.89 0.56
C GLU A 74 6.12 17.24 1.26
N PHE A 75 7.07 17.81 0.52
CA PHE A 75 8.33 18.31 1.07
C PHE A 75 8.15 19.74 1.55
N GLY A 76 8.54 19.97 2.80
CA GLY A 76 8.50 21.29 3.42
C GLY A 76 9.64 22.21 2.97
N GLN A 77 9.63 23.45 3.47
CA GLN A 77 10.64 24.45 3.08
C GLN A 77 12.06 24.09 3.54
N ASN A 78 12.19 23.27 4.58
CA ASN A 78 13.48 22.83 5.11
C ASN A 78 13.97 21.51 4.49
N TYR A 79 13.29 21.01 3.46
CA TYR A 79 13.71 19.80 2.79
C TYR A 79 15.05 19.99 2.06
N SER A 80 15.97 19.10 2.33
CA SER A 80 17.13 18.79 1.49
C SER A 80 17.44 17.29 1.63
N PRO A 81 18.18 16.69 0.70
CA PRO A 81 18.57 15.28 0.83
C PRO A 81 19.31 15.00 2.14
N GLU A 82 20.17 15.90 2.60
CA GLU A 82 20.94 15.75 3.84
C GLU A 82 20.03 15.86 5.08
N ALA A 83 19.09 16.83 5.10
CA ALA A 83 18.13 16.98 6.18
C ALA A 83 17.19 15.78 6.25
N PHE A 84 16.79 15.24 5.10
CA PHE A 84 15.96 14.05 5.04
C PHE A 84 16.71 12.80 5.53
N GLN A 85 17.99 12.63 5.22
CA GLN A 85 18.80 11.53 5.75
C GLN A 85 18.96 11.62 7.29
N ALA A 86 19.13 12.83 7.84
CA ALA A 86 19.15 13.01 9.29
C ALA A 86 17.79 12.64 9.94
N PHE A 87 16.70 13.06 9.33
CA PHE A 87 15.35 12.68 9.76
C PHE A 87 15.15 11.15 9.73
N LEU A 88 15.58 10.47 8.64
CA LEU A 88 15.49 9.02 8.55
C LEU A 88 16.29 8.31 9.64
N ALA A 89 17.46 8.83 9.99
CA ALA A 89 18.25 8.28 11.08
C ALA A 89 17.53 8.39 12.44
N ASP A 90 16.98 9.57 12.74
CA ASP A 90 16.21 9.81 13.96
C ASP A 90 14.90 8.99 13.98
N TRP A 91 14.19 8.91 12.85
CA TRP A 91 13.00 8.07 12.73
C TRP A 91 13.33 6.58 12.98
N ASN A 92 14.41 6.07 12.40
CA ASN A 92 14.84 4.69 12.65
C ASN A 92 15.24 4.46 14.11
N GLN A 93 15.84 5.47 14.77
CA GLN A 93 16.15 5.41 16.20
C GLN A 93 14.87 5.33 17.03
N GLU A 94 13.85 6.15 16.77
CA GLU A 94 12.54 6.07 17.42
C GLU A 94 11.90 4.70 17.20
N MET A 95 11.88 4.21 15.97
CA MET A 95 11.31 2.90 15.64
C MET A 95 12.04 1.74 16.31
N SER A 96 13.35 1.87 16.59
CA SER A 96 14.12 0.82 17.26
C SER A 96 13.83 0.72 18.77
N GLN A 97 13.18 1.72 19.34
CA GLN A 97 12.76 1.73 20.75
C GLN A 97 11.36 1.12 20.94
N LEU A 98 10.62 0.88 19.87
CA LEU A 98 9.31 0.26 19.88
C LEU A 98 9.41 -1.25 19.72
N PRO A 99 8.35 -2.02 20.11
CA PRO A 99 8.29 -3.44 19.83
C PRO A 99 8.48 -3.71 18.33
N ASP A 100 9.29 -4.71 18.00
CA ASP A 100 9.45 -5.12 16.60
C ASP A 100 8.15 -5.73 16.09
N ARG A 101 7.54 -5.07 15.12
CA ARG A 101 6.31 -5.47 14.44
C ARG A 101 6.56 -5.97 13.01
N GLY A 102 7.82 -6.28 12.69
CA GLY A 102 8.23 -6.66 11.34
C GLY A 102 8.09 -5.52 10.32
N LEU A 103 8.01 -4.26 10.79
CA LEU A 103 7.88 -3.09 9.95
C LEU A 103 9.08 -2.93 9.02
N ARG A 104 8.79 -2.80 7.73
CA ARG A 104 9.72 -2.31 6.71
C ARG A 104 9.18 -1.01 6.15
N ALA A 105 10.07 -0.09 5.79
CA ALA A 105 9.67 1.17 5.21
C ALA A 105 10.47 1.49 3.96
N PHE A 106 9.79 2.13 3.01
CA PHE A 106 10.36 2.49 1.72
C PHE A 106 9.88 3.90 1.33
N GLY A 107 10.61 4.55 0.42
CA GLY A 107 10.17 5.76 -0.25
C GLY A 107 10.02 5.53 -1.74
N TYR A 108 8.95 6.01 -2.35
CA TYR A 108 8.79 6.04 -3.80
C TYR A 108 8.74 7.48 -4.28
N MET A 109 9.71 7.83 -5.12
CA MET A 109 9.81 9.14 -5.73
C MET A 109 9.39 9.06 -7.20
N PRO A 110 8.52 9.95 -7.71
CA PRO A 110 8.20 10.00 -9.13
C PRO A 110 9.45 9.98 -9.99
N ARG A 111 9.44 9.16 -11.06
CA ARG A 111 10.53 9.06 -12.03
C ARG A 111 10.02 9.49 -13.40
N ASP A 112 10.65 10.54 -13.97
CA ASP A 112 10.31 11.11 -15.28
C ASP A 112 8.91 11.77 -15.36
N TRP A 113 8.29 12.01 -14.21
CA TRP A 113 7.04 12.74 -14.07
C TRP A 113 6.98 13.46 -12.72
N SER A 114 5.99 14.33 -12.52
CA SER A 114 5.75 15.02 -11.24
C SER A 114 4.25 15.03 -10.93
N SER A 115 3.91 15.11 -9.65
CA SER A 115 2.55 15.29 -9.17
C SER A 115 2.36 16.72 -8.64
N GLU A 116 1.15 17.29 -8.82
CA GLU A 116 0.76 18.52 -8.13
C GLU A 116 0.20 18.23 -6.72
N ALA A 117 -0.05 16.95 -6.41
CA ALA A 117 -0.71 16.53 -5.17
C ALA A 117 0.26 16.01 -4.10
N PHE A 118 1.48 15.62 -4.47
CA PHE A 118 2.50 15.10 -3.55
C PHE A 118 3.88 15.08 -4.23
N ASP A 119 4.94 15.07 -3.42
CA ASP A 119 6.32 14.97 -3.89
C ASP A 119 6.86 13.54 -3.85
N GLY A 120 6.35 12.72 -2.94
CA GLY A 120 6.75 11.32 -2.78
C GLY A 120 5.73 10.50 -2.01
N ILE A 121 6.00 9.20 -1.93
CA ILE A 121 5.15 8.26 -1.19
C ILE A 121 6.02 7.59 -0.12
N TRP A 122 5.60 7.68 1.13
CA TRP A 122 6.15 6.88 2.21
C TRP A 122 5.39 5.56 2.28
N VAL A 123 6.10 4.44 2.18
CA VAL A 123 5.51 3.11 2.17
C VAL A 123 5.86 2.39 3.46
N LEU A 124 4.83 1.91 4.16
CA LEU A 124 4.95 1.10 5.36
C LEU A 124 4.42 -0.30 5.06
N ARG A 125 5.26 -1.31 5.23
CA ARG A 125 4.87 -2.71 5.03
C ARG A 125 4.95 -3.46 6.35
N TRP A 126 3.83 -4.05 6.73
CA TRP A 126 3.60 -4.81 7.94
C TRP A 126 3.41 -6.30 7.62
N SER A 127 3.63 -7.18 8.59
CA SER A 127 3.35 -8.61 8.39
C SER A 127 1.86 -8.89 8.13
N ASN A 128 0.98 -8.13 8.78
CA ASN A 128 -0.47 -8.19 8.65
C ASN A 128 -1.11 -6.94 9.27
N ILE A 129 -2.44 -6.83 9.20
CA ILE A 129 -3.22 -5.70 9.72
C ILE A 129 -3.14 -5.58 11.26
N ASP A 130 -3.05 -6.68 12.00
CA ASP A 130 -2.96 -6.64 13.48
C ASP A 130 -1.64 -6.04 13.93
N GLU A 131 -0.53 -6.38 13.27
CA GLU A 131 0.78 -5.78 13.52
C GLU A 131 0.80 -4.30 13.13
N ARG A 132 0.12 -3.93 12.03
CA ARG A 132 -0.08 -2.54 11.64
C ARG A 132 -0.81 -1.74 12.71
N ASN A 133 -1.94 -2.23 13.20
CA ASN A 133 -2.76 -1.55 14.21
C ASN A 133 -1.99 -1.41 15.53
N SER A 134 -1.27 -2.46 15.93
CA SER A 134 -0.41 -2.43 17.10
C SER A 134 0.76 -1.46 16.94
N GLY A 135 1.39 -1.43 15.77
CA GLY A 135 2.52 -0.55 15.47
C GLY A 135 2.14 0.93 15.50
N TRP A 136 1.02 1.31 14.88
CA TRP A 136 0.51 2.68 14.97
C TRP A 136 0.15 3.11 16.39
N LYS A 137 -0.44 2.18 17.17
CA LYS A 137 -0.72 2.43 18.58
C LYS A 137 0.57 2.67 19.37
N ASP A 138 1.56 1.78 19.25
CA ASP A 138 2.86 1.90 19.93
C ASP A 138 3.55 3.24 19.58
N TYR A 139 3.53 3.61 18.28
CA TYR A 139 4.10 4.87 17.78
C TYR A 139 3.44 6.11 18.37
N ALA A 140 2.10 6.11 18.44
CA ALA A 140 1.32 7.21 19.02
C ALA A 140 1.53 7.33 20.53
N GLU A 141 1.48 6.20 21.28
CA GLU A 141 1.68 6.17 22.73
C GLU A 141 3.12 6.60 23.14
N ALA A 142 4.10 6.31 22.29
CA ALA A 142 5.48 6.77 22.51
C ALA A 142 5.66 8.28 22.28
N GLY A 143 4.73 8.95 21.60
CA GLY A 143 4.87 10.37 21.23
C GLY A 143 6.04 10.62 20.24
N ALA A 144 6.38 9.62 19.43
CA ALA A 144 7.51 9.69 18.49
C ALA A 144 7.29 10.75 17.41
N GLN A 145 6.07 10.90 16.91
CA GLN A 145 5.70 11.90 15.91
C GLN A 145 6.01 13.33 16.38
N ASP A 146 5.64 13.67 17.61
CA ASP A 146 5.86 15.03 18.16
C ASP A 146 7.35 15.33 18.31
N ARG A 147 8.15 14.34 18.74
CA ARG A 147 9.61 14.52 18.84
C ARG A 147 10.26 14.73 17.49
N LEU A 148 9.87 13.94 16.50
CA LEU A 148 10.38 14.05 15.13
C LEU A 148 10.01 15.39 14.49
N ARG A 149 8.75 15.84 14.63
CA ARG A 149 8.31 17.15 14.14
C ARG A 149 9.06 18.32 14.84
N ALA A 150 9.34 18.18 16.12
CA ALA A 150 10.10 19.20 16.85
C ALA A 150 11.58 19.25 16.43
N ALA A 151 12.18 18.09 16.13
CA ALA A 151 13.57 18.00 15.68
C ALA A 151 13.77 18.42 14.22
N HIS A 152 12.78 18.15 13.37
CA HIS A 152 12.80 18.38 11.92
C HIS A 152 11.58 19.19 11.45
N PRO A 153 11.45 20.45 11.91
CA PRO A 153 10.27 21.27 11.57
C PRO A 153 10.24 21.57 10.07
N ASP A 154 9.04 21.50 9.48
CA ASP A 154 8.80 21.87 8.09
C ASP A 154 9.70 21.12 7.09
N LEU A 155 9.99 19.85 7.37
CA LEU A 155 10.82 18.99 6.52
C LEU A 155 9.97 18.16 5.54
N ILE A 156 9.01 17.41 6.06
CA ILE A 156 8.11 16.53 5.31
C ILE A 156 6.79 16.40 6.06
N GLU A 157 5.71 16.38 5.33
CA GLU A 157 4.37 16.13 5.88
C GLU A 157 3.70 15.00 5.09
N CYS A 158 3.26 13.96 5.82
CA CYS A 158 2.59 12.78 5.27
C CYS A 158 1.27 12.52 6.03
N ALA A 159 0.53 13.57 6.38
CA ALA A 159 -0.65 13.46 7.22
C ALA A 159 -1.94 13.54 6.39
N PRO A 160 -2.85 12.57 6.52
CA PRO A 160 -4.16 12.60 5.85
C PRO A 160 -4.98 13.84 6.20
N GLU A 161 -4.80 14.40 7.39
CA GLU A 161 -5.49 15.62 7.85
C GLU A 161 -5.12 16.85 7.05
N GLN A 162 -4.01 16.81 6.33
CA GLN A 162 -3.55 17.90 5.45
C GLN A 162 -4.09 17.75 4.02
N GLY A 163 -4.95 16.76 3.78
CA GLY A 163 -5.50 16.48 2.44
C GLY A 163 -4.67 15.51 1.60
N LEU A 164 -3.56 15.04 2.14
CA LEU A 164 -2.75 13.97 1.53
C LEU A 164 -3.41 12.61 1.75
N GLY A 165 -3.26 11.70 0.78
CA GLY A 165 -3.86 10.37 0.86
C GLY A 165 -3.05 9.40 1.71
N LEU A 166 -3.76 8.51 2.40
CA LEU A 166 -3.25 7.26 2.96
C LEU A 166 -4.03 6.12 2.35
N PHE A 167 -3.34 5.20 1.67
CA PHE A 167 -3.96 4.07 0.98
C PHE A 167 -3.41 2.77 1.55
N ALA A 168 -4.32 1.98 2.11
CA ALA A 168 -4.01 0.70 2.74
C ALA A 168 -4.40 -0.46 1.82
N PHE A 169 -3.59 -1.52 1.82
CA PHE A 169 -3.77 -2.65 0.93
C PHE A 169 -3.42 -3.98 1.62
N ASP A 170 -4.27 -4.96 1.40
CA ASP A 170 -3.88 -6.36 1.49
C ASP A 170 -2.98 -6.70 0.30
N THR A 171 -1.75 -7.11 0.59
CA THR A 171 -0.76 -7.34 -0.46
C THR A 171 -0.48 -8.83 -0.63
N TYR A 172 -0.53 -9.27 -1.88
CA TYR A 172 -0.32 -10.66 -2.28
C TYR A 172 0.92 -10.77 -3.16
N SER A 173 1.81 -11.71 -2.84
CA SER A 173 2.94 -12.09 -3.69
C SER A 173 3.01 -13.60 -3.79
N ARG A 174 3.09 -14.12 -5.01
CA ARG A 174 3.31 -15.54 -5.29
C ARG A 174 4.77 -15.84 -5.60
N ARG A 175 5.56 -14.80 -5.77
CA ARG A 175 6.99 -14.86 -6.00
C ARG A 175 7.67 -13.91 -5.04
N ASN A 176 8.60 -14.40 -4.25
CA ASN A 176 9.46 -13.57 -3.43
C ASN A 176 10.47 -12.81 -4.31
N ALA A 177 11.03 -11.73 -3.78
CA ALA A 177 12.21 -11.13 -4.39
C ALA A 177 13.27 -12.22 -4.60
N PRO A 178 13.88 -12.34 -5.79
CA PRO A 178 14.88 -13.36 -6.05
C PRO A 178 16.15 -13.11 -5.23
N ASP A 179 17.00 -14.13 -5.07
CA ASP A 179 18.25 -14.02 -4.33
C ASP A 179 19.22 -12.99 -4.94
N THR A 180 19.06 -12.71 -6.22
CA THR A 180 19.80 -11.67 -6.95
C THR A 180 19.34 -10.25 -6.58
N TRP A 181 18.20 -10.10 -5.90
CA TRP A 181 17.71 -8.81 -5.44
C TRP A 181 18.62 -8.25 -4.33
N SER A 182 19.13 -7.04 -4.53
CA SER A 182 19.97 -6.35 -3.57
C SER A 182 19.25 -5.18 -2.90
N GLN A 183 19.23 -5.19 -1.58
CA GLN A 183 18.76 -4.03 -0.81
C GLN A 183 19.72 -2.83 -0.88
N GLU A 184 20.96 -3.06 -1.35
CA GLU A 184 21.95 -2.00 -1.57
C GLU A 184 21.69 -1.27 -2.90
N SER A 185 20.90 -1.85 -3.80
CA SER A 185 20.44 -1.20 -5.02
C SER A 185 19.48 -0.06 -4.66
N SER A 186 19.96 1.18 -4.67
CA SER A 186 19.14 2.35 -4.36
C SER A 186 19.62 3.52 -5.24
N PRO A 187 18.73 4.09 -6.07
CA PRO A 187 17.32 3.72 -6.21
C PRO A 187 17.13 2.41 -7.00
N TYR A 188 16.13 1.61 -6.58
CA TYR A 188 15.59 0.52 -7.39
C TYR A 188 14.38 1.00 -8.21
N ALA A 189 14.07 0.30 -9.30
CA ALA A 189 12.94 0.67 -10.15
C ALA A 189 11.63 0.05 -9.65
N VAL A 190 10.56 0.85 -9.64
CA VAL A 190 9.20 0.43 -9.30
C VAL A 190 8.24 0.95 -10.36
N THR A 191 7.26 0.14 -10.76
CA THR A 191 6.09 0.66 -11.46
C THR A 191 4.80 0.29 -10.73
N MET A 192 3.84 1.20 -10.72
CA MET A 192 2.51 1.03 -10.17
C MET A 192 1.48 1.07 -11.30
N GLN A 193 0.70 0.02 -11.44
CA GLN A 193 -0.35 -0.06 -12.44
C GLN A 193 -1.69 -0.29 -11.76
N VAL A 194 -2.59 0.66 -11.90
CA VAL A 194 -3.95 0.60 -11.33
C VAL A 194 -4.84 -0.17 -12.29
N CYS A 195 -5.54 -1.20 -11.79
CA CYS A 195 -6.30 -2.14 -12.60
C CYS A 195 -7.70 -2.39 -12.02
N ALA A 196 -8.68 -2.53 -12.91
CA ALA A 196 -10.01 -3.05 -12.60
C ALA A 196 -10.20 -4.42 -13.23
N MET A 197 -10.98 -5.28 -12.57
CA MET A 197 -11.46 -6.51 -13.19
C MET A 197 -12.48 -6.17 -14.28
N ASN A 198 -12.44 -6.88 -15.40
CA ASN A 198 -13.45 -6.75 -16.44
C ASN A 198 -14.80 -7.33 -15.97
N ASP A 199 -15.89 -6.95 -16.63
CA ASP A 199 -17.23 -7.47 -16.34
C ASP A 199 -17.23 -9.01 -16.29
N ASP A 200 -17.94 -9.57 -15.32
CA ASP A 200 -18.04 -11.02 -15.06
C ASP A 200 -16.72 -11.71 -14.68
N ARG A 201 -15.67 -10.96 -14.33
CA ARG A 201 -14.40 -11.48 -13.82
C ARG A 201 -14.23 -11.17 -12.33
N ALA A 202 -13.46 -12.01 -11.64
CA ALA A 202 -13.17 -11.85 -10.22
C ALA A 202 -11.68 -11.99 -9.93
N LEU A 203 -11.22 -11.51 -8.77
CA LEU A 203 -9.83 -11.65 -8.32
C LEU A 203 -9.36 -13.12 -8.26
N THR A 204 -10.28 -14.09 -8.15
CA THR A 204 -9.97 -15.53 -8.28
C THR A 204 -9.52 -15.90 -9.67
N ASP A 205 -10.04 -15.25 -10.73
CA ASP A 205 -9.61 -15.50 -12.11
C ASP A 205 -8.20 -14.96 -12.33
N LEU A 206 -7.92 -13.76 -11.80
CA LEU A 206 -6.56 -13.18 -11.79
C LEU A 206 -5.58 -14.11 -11.05
N ARG A 207 -5.96 -14.65 -9.89
CA ARG A 207 -5.13 -15.60 -9.14
C ARG A 207 -4.83 -16.85 -9.96
N ASN A 208 -5.82 -17.40 -10.64
CA ASN A 208 -5.67 -18.58 -11.48
C ASN A 208 -4.74 -18.29 -12.66
N PHE A 209 -4.92 -17.16 -13.35
CA PHE A 209 -4.00 -16.70 -14.41
C PHE A 209 -2.56 -16.58 -13.90
N VAL A 210 -2.36 -15.91 -12.76
CA VAL A 210 -1.03 -15.78 -12.16
C VAL A 210 -0.41 -17.14 -11.92
N THR A 211 -1.15 -18.08 -11.35
CA THR A 211 -0.60 -19.39 -10.97
C THR A 211 -0.36 -20.31 -12.17
N SER A 212 -1.26 -20.30 -13.16
CA SER A 212 -1.23 -21.26 -14.27
C SER A 212 -0.48 -20.77 -15.50
N SER A 213 -0.33 -19.46 -15.67
CA SER A 213 0.24 -18.87 -16.89
C SER A 213 1.42 -17.94 -16.58
N TYR A 214 1.24 -16.97 -15.65
CA TYR A 214 2.23 -15.93 -15.42
C TYR A 214 3.48 -16.46 -14.69
N LEU A 215 3.34 -17.25 -13.63
CA LEU A 215 4.49 -17.83 -12.92
C LEU A 215 5.34 -18.76 -13.80
N PRO A 216 4.77 -19.69 -14.59
CA PRO A 216 5.54 -20.47 -15.55
C PRO A 216 6.32 -19.62 -16.56
N TYR A 217 5.68 -18.52 -17.06
CA TYR A 217 6.38 -17.59 -17.94
C TYR A 217 7.56 -16.90 -17.24
N LEU A 218 7.42 -16.51 -15.97
CA LEU A 218 8.52 -15.91 -15.22
C LEU A 218 9.69 -16.88 -15.01
N ASP A 219 9.42 -18.18 -14.84
CA ASP A 219 10.48 -19.20 -14.80
C ASP A 219 11.25 -19.26 -16.13
N GLU A 220 10.57 -19.09 -17.25
CA GLU A 220 11.19 -18.97 -18.57
C GLU A 220 11.99 -17.67 -18.71
N VAL A 221 11.49 -16.55 -18.19
CA VAL A 221 12.22 -15.26 -18.17
C VAL A 221 13.51 -15.39 -17.38
N ASP A 222 13.49 -16.01 -16.21
CA ASP A 222 14.69 -16.27 -15.40
C ASP A 222 15.73 -17.12 -16.13
N ALA A 223 15.26 -18.07 -16.93
CA ALA A 223 16.15 -18.88 -17.74
C ALA A 223 16.78 -18.11 -18.92
N ARG A 224 16.12 -17.06 -19.42
CA ARG A 224 16.59 -16.22 -20.55
C ARG A 224 17.42 -15.04 -20.12
N LEU A 225 17.04 -14.37 -19.02
CA LEU A 225 17.66 -13.15 -18.52
C LEU A 225 18.55 -13.47 -17.32
N GLU A 226 19.83 -13.67 -17.56
CA GLU A 226 20.80 -13.91 -16.49
C GLU A 226 20.82 -12.74 -15.49
N GLY A 227 20.70 -13.06 -14.21
CA GLY A 227 20.69 -12.05 -13.14
C GLY A 227 19.39 -11.26 -13.00
N ASN A 228 18.31 -11.73 -13.63
CA ASN A 228 16.98 -11.11 -13.48
C ASN A 228 16.59 -10.95 -12.01
N THR A 229 16.25 -9.72 -11.61
CA THR A 229 15.82 -9.39 -10.23
C THR A 229 14.34 -9.07 -10.13
N TYR A 230 13.60 -9.23 -11.23
CA TYR A 230 12.18 -8.93 -11.29
C TYR A 230 11.35 -9.72 -10.28
N TRP A 231 10.50 -9.00 -9.59
CA TRP A 231 9.40 -9.56 -8.80
C TRP A 231 8.21 -8.60 -8.78
N TYR A 232 7.06 -9.08 -8.30
CA TYR A 232 5.82 -8.29 -8.34
C TYR A 232 4.98 -8.51 -7.08
N GLN A 233 4.03 -7.60 -6.89
CA GLN A 233 2.97 -7.71 -5.89
C GLN A 233 1.64 -7.31 -6.51
N VAL A 234 0.56 -7.93 -6.03
CA VAL A 234 -0.82 -7.50 -6.27
C VAL A 234 -1.35 -6.95 -4.96
N ALA A 235 -1.78 -5.70 -4.97
CA ALA A 235 -2.28 -4.99 -3.79
C ALA A 235 -3.77 -4.72 -3.97
N VAL A 236 -4.61 -5.29 -3.09
CA VAL A 236 -6.06 -5.08 -3.07
C VAL A 236 -6.39 -4.06 -2.00
N MET A 237 -7.08 -2.99 -2.37
CA MET A 237 -7.33 -1.86 -1.47
C MET A 237 -8.22 -2.26 -0.30
N ASP A 238 -7.78 -1.90 0.89
CA ASP A 238 -8.58 -1.91 2.10
C ASP A 238 -9.22 -0.52 2.25
N GLU A 239 -10.46 -0.39 1.79
CA GLU A 239 -11.18 0.89 1.79
C GLU A 239 -11.47 1.40 3.20
N GLU A 240 -11.64 0.50 4.18
CA GLU A 240 -11.95 0.86 5.57
C GLU A 240 -10.78 1.60 6.23
N ASN A 241 -9.55 1.20 5.90
CA ASN A 241 -8.33 1.79 6.44
C ASN A 241 -7.65 2.78 5.49
N SER A 242 -8.30 3.13 4.38
CA SER A 242 -7.80 4.11 3.41
C SER A 242 -8.47 5.47 3.61
N ILE A 243 -7.72 6.56 3.40
CA ILE A 243 -8.18 7.93 3.48
C ILE A 243 -7.90 8.63 2.15
N GLY A 244 -8.97 9.13 1.54
CA GLY A 244 -8.89 9.74 0.22
C GLY A 244 -8.95 8.73 -0.91
N ARG A 245 -8.64 9.20 -2.12
CA ARG A 245 -8.53 8.38 -3.33
C ARG A 245 -7.18 8.65 -3.98
N PRO A 246 -6.46 7.63 -4.45
CA PRO A 246 -5.21 7.85 -5.15
C PRO A 246 -5.39 8.88 -6.26
N SER A 247 -4.67 9.99 -6.21
CA SER A 247 -4.73 11.05 -7.23
C SER A 247 -4.26 10.55 -8.60
N THR A 248 -3.47 9.49 -8.62
CA THR A 248 -3.01 8.81 -9.83
C THR A 248 -4.03 7.85 -10.42
N ALA A 249 -5.12 7.50 -9.69
CA ALA A 249 -6.17 6.64 -10.19
C ALA A 249 -7.22 7.45 -10.96
N SER A 250 -7.21 7.37 -12.28
CA SER A 250 -8.18 8.04 -13.15
C SER A 250 -9.48 7.25 -13.33
N MET A 251 -9.53 6.00 -12.86
CA MET A 251 -10.68 5.09 -12.96
C MET A 251 -10.95 4.37 -11.63
N PRO A 252 -12.17 3.81 -11.39
CA PRO A 252 -12.36 2.81 -10.35
C PRO A 252 -11.40 1.63 -10.55
N PHE A 253 -10.93 1.02 -9.47
CA PHE A 253 -10.00 -0.10 -9.55
C PHE A 253 -10.29 -1.13 -8.45
N ASP A 254 -9.87 -2.36 -8.70
CA ASP A 254 -9.99 -3.48 -7.77
C ASP A 254 -8.64 -3.83 -7.16
N PHE A 255 -7.54 -3.53 -7.86
CA PHE A 255 -6.19 -3.81 -7.38
C PHE A 255 -5.14 -2.91 -8.03
N VAL A 256 -3.97 -2.89 -7.42
CA VAL A 256 -2.75 -2.27 -7.98
C VAL A 256 -1.74 -3.37 -8.23
N TRP A 257 -1.23 -3.43 -9.46
CA TRP A 257 -0.11 -4.29 -9.82
C TRP A 257 1.20 -3.52 -9.65
N MET A 258 2.09 -4.06 -8.83
CA MET A 258 3.39 -3.46 -8.52
C MET A 258 4.49 -4.31 -9.12
N ASN A 259 5.39 -3.70 -9.88
CA ASN A 259 6.56 -4.36 -10.44
C ASN A 259 7.84 -3.77 -9.83
N TYR A 260 8.86 -4.60 -9.66
CA TYR A 260 10.11 -4.23 -9.01
C TYR A 260 11.31 -4.80 -9.76
N TRP A 261 12.36 -3.98 -9.95
CA TRP A 261 13.67 -4.34 -10.52
C TRP A 261 14.77 -3.62 -9.75
N ASN A 262 15.97 -4.18 -9.69
CA ASN A 262 17.10 -3.52 -9.03
C ASN A 262 17.52 -2.18 -9.66
N SER A 263 17.16 -1.95 -10.92
CA SER A 263 17.48 -0.70 -11.61
C SER A 263 16.53 -0.39 -12.77
N ALA A 264 16.50 0.86 -13.21
CA ALA A 264 15.74 1.28 -14.39
C ALA A 264 16.29 0.66 -15.70
N GLU A 265 17.57 0.32 -15.76
CA GLU A 265 18.17 -0.37 -16.92
C GLU A 265 17.65 -1.81 -17.02
N GLU A 266 17.55 -2.49 -15.89
CA GLU A 266 16.98 -3.83 -15.83
C GLU A 266 15.48 -3.82 -16.17
N GLU A 267 14.73 -2.84 -15.65
CA GLU A 267 13.33 -2.63 -16.05
C GLU A 267 13.21 -2.51 -17.57
N ALA A 268 14.02 -1.66 -18.20
CA ALA A 268 13.99 -1.48 -19.65
C ALA A 268 14.30 -2.78 -20.41
N THR A 269 15.25 -3.59 -19.91
CA THR A 269 15.59 -4.90 -20.46
C THR A 269 14.42 -5.88 -20.33
N SER A 270 13.81 -5.96 -19.15
CA SER A 270 12.66 -6.81 -18.87
C SER A 270 11.44 -6.43 -19.69
N MET A 271 11.19 -5.12 -19.86
CA MET A 271 10.10 -4.63 -20.69
C MET A 271 10.32 -4.90 -22.19
N ALA A 272 11.57 -4.89 -22.65
CA ALA A 272 11.90 -5.30 -24.02
C ALA A 272 11.67 -6.80 -24.23
N ASP A 273 12.05 -7.65 -23.26
CA ASP A 273 11.75 -9.10 -23.30
C ASP A 273 10.23 -9.36 -23.27
N TRP A 274 9.48 -8.63 -22.42
CA TRP A 274 8.02 -8.70 -22.38
C TRP A 274 7.40 -8.36 -23.73
N GLY A 275 7.83 -7.27 -24.38
CA GLY A 275 7.38 -6.86 -25.69
C GLY A 275 7.65 -7.89 -26.78
N ALA A 276 8.74 -8.66 -26.66
CA ALA A 276 9.10 -9.69 -27.63
C ALA A 276 8.41 -11.04 -27.39
N ASN A 277 8.16 -11.42 -26.15
CA ASN A 277 7.76 -12.76 -25.74
C ASN A 277 6.45 -12.84 -24.95
N GLY A 278 5.95 -11.72 -24.40
CA GLY A 278 4.80 -11.68 -23.48
C GLY A 278 3.44 -11.44 -24.13
N SER A 279 3.34 -11.29 -25.44
CA SER A 279 2.12 -10.82 -26.12
C SER A 279 0.89 -11.73 -25.91
N GLU A 280 1.07 -13.03 -25.85
CA GLU A 280 -0.02 -13.98 -25.57
C GLU A 280 -0.52 -13.84 -24.13
N LEU A 281 0.42 -13.72 -23.17
CA LEU A 281 0.09 -13.48 -21.77
C LEU A 281 -0.58 -12.13 -21.55
N GLN A 282 -0.11 -11.09 -22.24
CA GLN A 282 -0.76 -9.79 -22.20
C GLN A 282 -2.21 -9.88 -22.66
N SER A 283 -2.47 -10.61 -23.76
CA SER A 283 -3.84 -10.81 -24.24
C SER A 283 -4.72 -11.53 -23.23
N GLN A 284 -4.20 -12.57 -22.54
CA GLN A 284 -4.93 -13.26 -21.47
C GLN A 284 -5.19 -12.35 -20.28
N PHE A 285 -4.24 -11.50 -19.91
CA PHE A 285 -4.39 -10.53 -18.84
C PHE A 285 -5.42 -9.46 -19.18
N ASP A 286 -5.42 -8.95 -20.44
CA ASP A 286 -6.37 -7.95 -20.94
C ASP A 286 -7.81 -8.49 -21.04
N GLU A 287 -7.99 -9.83 -21.19
CA GLU A 287 -9.30 -10.47 -21.09
C GLU A 287 -9.87 -10.47 -19.66
N LEU A 288 -9.01 -10.38 -18.65
CA LEU A 288 -9.38 -10.39 -17.25
C LEU A 288 -9.52 -9.00 -16.66
N THR A 289 -8.71 -8.05 -17.14
CA THR A 289 -8.51 -6.76 -16.47
C THR A 289 -8.43 -5.61 -17.46
N SER A 290 -8.77 -4.42 -16.97
CA SER A 290 -8.48 -3.16 -17.65
C SER A 290 -7.56 -2.33 -16.74
N CYS A 291 -6.36 -2.02 -17.22
CA CYS A 291 -5.36 -1.32 -16.45
C CYS A 291 -5.02 0.03 -17.05
N GLN A 292 -4.68 1.00 -16.19
CA GLN A 292 -4.04 2.24 -16.61
C GLN A 292 -2.60 1.97 -17.06
N GLU A 293 -2.00 2.96 -17.72
CA GLU A 293 -0.56 2.95 -17.96
C GLU A 293 0.21 2.85 -16.65
N ALA A 294 1.27 2.07 -16.64
CA ALA A 294 2.11 1.89 -15.46
C ALA A 294 2.88 3.18 -15.15
N ILE A 295 2.85 3.62 -13.89
CA ILE A 295 3.48 4.84 -13.41
C ILE A 295 4.84 4.49 -12.79
N PRO A 296 5.96 5.05 -13.29
CA PRO A 296 7.29 4.72 -12.82
C PRO A 296 7.70 5.54 -11.58
N TYR A 297 8.38 4.86 -10.65
CA TYR A 297 8.98 5.46 -9.47
C TYR A 297 10.42 4.97 -9.27
N ASN A 298 11.22 5.78 -8.58
CA ASN A 298 12.44 5.36 -7.93
C ASN A 298 12.14 4.93 -6.50
N GLY A 299 12.49 3.70 -6.14
CA GLY A 299 12.31 3.14 -4.81
C GLY A 299 13.56 3.26 -3.95
N TYR A 300 13.38 3.58 -2.67
CA TYR A 300 14.46 3.73 -1.68
C TYR A 300 14.13 2.93 -0.43
N TYR A 301 15.14 2.35 0.22
CA TYR A 301 14.98 1.71 1.52
C TYR A 301 15.10 2.74 2.63
N PHE A 302 14.07 2.85 3.48
CA PHE A 302 14.07 3.68 4.68
C PHE A 302 14.31 2.86 5.93
N ARG A 303 13.75 1.64 5.98
CA ARG A 303 13.94 0.68 7.07
C ARG A 303 13.86 -0.75 6.54
N THR A 304 14.85 -1.56 6.87
CA THR A 304 14.82 -3.02 6.70
C THR A 304 14.33 -3.67 7.99
N ALA A 305 13.76 -4.88 7.90
CA ALA A 305 13.47 -5.64 9.13
C ALA A 305 14.77 -5.85 9.90
N SER A 306 14.72 -5.67 11.22
CA SER A 306 15.82 -6.10 12.08
C SER A 306 16.01 -7.61 11.89
N ASN A 307 17.23 -8.03 11.57
CA ASN A 307 17.57 -9.45 11.60
C ASN A 307 17.45 -9.91 13.05
N SER A 308 16.28 -10.46 13.43
CA SER A 308 16.03 -11.10 14.72
C SER A 308 16.64 -12.50 14.76
#